data_4dcd15b53a3f2a3c7409c46d1655393e
#
_entry.id   4dcd15b53a3f2a3c7409c46d1655393e
#
_cell.length_a   1.000
_cell.length_b   1.000
_cell.length_c   1.000
_cell.angle_alpha   90.00
_cell.angle_beta   90.00
_cell.angle_gamma   90.00
#
_symmetry.space_group_name_H-M   'P 1'
#
loop_
_entity.id
_entity.type
_entity.pdbx_description
1 polymer ?
#
loop_
_entity_poly.entity_id
_entity_poly.type
_entity_poly.pdbx_seq_one_letter_code
_entity_poly.pdbx_strand_id
1 'polypeptide(L)'
;MNFYFEGIFSGCGDVVKKKLHLPMAGGEGDIYILYIDGLCNNEFVSETIIKPLTWEWRDNVSPDLMNLIWEYGAQTADITKEDNFDNAVWAAMKGDTAVFVSGATEALIVSTKKFPLRGIDESSVESGMRGARDSFNEGFRTSTALIRRRIRDT
;
A
#
# COMPACT_ATOMS: atom_id res chain seq x y z
N MET A 1 -8.84 -9.85 13.26
CA MET A 1 -8.25 -9.15 12.12
C MET A 1 -7.92 -10.05 10.94
N ASN A 2 -7.40 -11.27 11.12
CA ASN A 2 -7.05 -12.19 10.02
C ASN A 2 -8.18 -12.48 9.02
N PHE A 3 -9.38 -12.80 9.47
CA PHE A 3 -10.52 -13.13 8.59
C PHE A 3 -11.01 -11.96 7.73
N TYR A 4 -10.92 -10.75 8.26
CA TYR A 4 -11.33 -9.54 7.53
C TYR A 4 -10.34 -9.19 6.42
N PHE A 5 -9.04 -9.32 6.71
CA PHE A 5 -7.99 -8.92 5.78
C PHE A 5 -7.93 -9.79 4.52
N GLU A 6 -8.17 -11.09 4.65
CA GLU A 6 -8.17 -12.01 3.49
C GLU A 6 -9.42 -11.88 2.63
N GLY A 7 -10.58 -11.59 3.23
CA GLY A 7 -11.85 -11.44 2.51
C GLY A 7 -11.97 -10.14 1.72
N ILE A 8 -11.28 -9.07 2.16
CA ILE A 8 -11.30 -7.79 1.46
C ILE A 8 -10.58 -7.93 0.12
N PHE A 9 -11.21 -7.45 -0.94
CA PHE A 9 -10.67 -7.50 -2.30
C PHE A 9 -10.39 -8.91 -2.84
N SER A 10 -11.20 -9.88 -2.47
CA SER A 10 -11.16 -11.20 -3.09
C SER A 10 -11.39 -11.08 -4.59
N GLY A 11 -10.46 -11.60 -5.41
CA GLY A 11 -10.52 -11.51 -6.86
C GLY A 11 -9.91 -10.25 -7.50
N CYS A 12 -9.43 -9.29 -6.71
CA CYS A 12 -8.71 -8.13 -7.24
C CYS A 12 -7.22 -8.47 -7.43
N GLY A 13 -6.78 -8.65 -8.67
CA GLY A 13 -5.40 -9.08 -8.99
C GLY A 13 -4.35 -7.97 -8.84
N ASP A 14 -4.76 -6.72 -8.65
CA ASP A 14 -3.91 -5.56 -8.44
C ASP A 14 -3.75 -5.17 -6.96
N VAL A 15 -4.51 -5.81 -6.08
CA VAL A 15 -4.39 -5.60 -4.63
C VAL A 15 -3.36 -6.55 -4.05
N VAL A 16 -2.27 -5.99 -3.55
CA VAL A 16 -1.22 -6.77 -2.89
C VAL A 16 -1.46 -6.80 -1.40
N LYS A 17 -1.62 -8.00 -0.88
CA LYS A 17 -1.74 -8.30 0.55
C LYS A 17 -0.57 -9.16 0.96
N LYS A 18 0.31 -8.64 1.81
CA LYS A 18 1.49 -9.37 2.30
C LYS A 18 1.42 -9.50 3.80
N LYS A 19 1.60 -10.73 4.28
CA LYS A 19 1.72 -11.03 5.70
C LYS A 19 3.19 -11.33 6.02
N LEU A 20 3.70 -10.71 7.07
CA LEU A 20 5.02 -10.95 7.62
C LEU A 20 4.85 -11.46 9.06
N HIS A 21 5.67 -12.44 9.43
CA HIS A 21 5.78 -12.94 10.80
C HIS A 21 7.08 -12.45 11.39
N LEU A 22 7.01 -11.74 12.50
CA LEU A 22 8.19 -11.23 13.19
C LEU A 22 8.26 -11.79 14.62
N PRO A 23 9.47 -12.11 15.10
CA PRO A 23 9.66 -12.52 16.48
C PRO A 23 9.40 -11.34 17.42
N MET A 24 8.65 -11.59 18.49
CA MET A 24 8.37 -10.61 19.56
C MET A 24 8.80 -11.16 20.92
N ALA A 25 8.97 -10.27 21.91
CA ALA A 25 9.35 -10.66 23.28
C ALA A 25 8.35 -11.60 23.97
N GLY A 26 7.13 -11.72 23.46
CA GLY A 26 6.07 -12.60 23.99
C GLY A 26 5.56 -13.67 23.03
N GLY A 27 6.25 -13.89 21.89
CA GLY A 27 5.81 -14.80 20.85
C GLY A 27 6.05 -14.28 19.44
N GLU A 28 5.13 -14.55 18.53
CA GLU A 28 5.18 -14.04 17.15
C GLU A 28 4.17 -12.90 16.95
N GLY A 29 4.58 -11.87 16.24
CA GLY A 29 3.73 -10.78 15.80
C GLY A 29 3.49 -10.83 14.29
N ASP A 30 2.25 -10.64 13.90
CA ASP A 30 1.87 -10.56 12.49
C ASP A 30 1.80 -9.11 12.04
N ILE A 31 2.41 -8.81 10.89
CA ILE A 31 2.26 -7.56 10.18
C ILE A 31 1.56 -7.84 8.86
N TYR A 32 0.56 -7.04 8.55
CA TYR A 32 -0.16 -7.10 7.29
C TYR A 32 0.10 -5.80 6.51
N ILE A 33 0.55 -5.94 5.28
CA ILE A 33 0.87 -4.83 4.38
C ILE A 33 -0.13 -4.88 3.22
N LEU A 34 -0.83 -3.77 3.00
CA LEU A 34 -1.82 -3.60 1.95
C LEU A 34 -1.44 -2.44 1.04
N TYR A 35 -1.36 -2.69 -0.24
CA TYR A 35 -1.15 -1.65 -1.27
C TYR A 35 -1.69 -2.08 -2.63
N ILE A 36 -1.83 -1.12 -3.54
CA ILE A 36 -2.31 -1.35 -4.90
C ILE A 36 -1.14 -1.29 -5.88
N ASP A 37 -0.90 -2.42 -6.57
CA ASP A 37 0.10 -2.47 -7.63
C ASP A 37 -0.30 -1.56 -8.80
N GLY A 38 0.64 -0.72 -9.22
CA GLY A 38 0.41 0.30 -10.25
C GLY A 38 0.02 1.69 -9.73
N LEU A 39 -0.42 1.84 -8.47
CA LEU A 39 -0.64 3.14 -7.83
C LEU A 39 0.49 3.53 -6.89
N CYS A 40 1.20 2.55 -6.33
CA CYS A 40 2.34 2.77 -5.45
C CYS A 40 3.66 2.46 -6.15
N ASN A 41 4.75 2.90 -5.53
CA ASN A 41 6.10 2.52 -5.91
C ASN A 41 6.48 1.19 -5.24
N ASN A 42 6.33 0.06 -5.94
CA ASN A 42 6.61 -1.28 -5.41
C ASN A 42 8.07 -1.43 -4.92
N GLU A 43 9.01 -0.82 -5.63
CA GLU A 43 10.42 -0.83 -5.24
C GLU A 43 10.61 -0.10 -3.91
N PHE A 44 10.03 1.08 -3.79
CA PHE A 44 10.05 1.87 -2.55
C PHE A 44 9.40 1.10 -1.39
N VAL A 45 8.24 0.45 -1.60
CA VAL A 45 7.59 -0.38 -0.57
C VAL A 45 8.51 -1.52 -0.14
N SER A 46 9.17 -2.18 -1.09
CA SER A 46 10.08 -3.29 -0.80
C SER A 46 11.32 -2.85 -0.04
N GLU A 47 11.96 -1.76 -0.47
CA GLU A 47 13.21 -1.28 0.13
C GLU A 47 12.98 -0.59 1.49
N THR A 48 11.91 0.18 1.61
CA THR A 48 11.70 1.06 2.77
C THR A 48 10.82 0.43 3.85
N ILE A 49 9.92 -0.49 3.48
CA ILE A 49 8.99 -1.10 4.43
C ILE A 49 9.33 -2.58 4.65
N ILE A 50 9.40 -3.37 3.56
CA ILE A 50 9.49 -4.82 3.70
C ILE A 50 10.89 -5.27 4.14
N LYS A 51 11.94 -4.78 3.50
CA LYS A 51 13.31 -5.16 3.81
C LYS A 51 13.72 -4.81 5.24
N PRO A 52 13.53 -3.58 5.74
CA PRO A 52 13.85 -3.28 7.13
C PRO A 52 13.15 -4.21 8.11
N LEU A 53 11.85 -4.47 7.89
CA LEU A 53 11.07 -5.37 8.73
C LEU A 53 11.56 -6.83 8.72
N THR A 54 12.19 -7.28 7.63
CA THR A 54 12.60 -8.68 7.50
C THR A 54 14.08 -8.92 7.78
N TRP A 55 14.95 -7.94 7.55
CA TRP A 55 16.41 -8.10 7.65
C TRP A 55 17.01 -7.46 8.89
N GLU A 56 16.65 -6.23 9.19
CA GLU A 56 17.29 -5.46 10.27
C GLU A 56 16.75 -5.84 11.65
N TRP A 57 15.58 -6.51 11.69
CA TRP A 57 14.87 -6.75 12.95
C TRP A 57 14.81 -8.20 13.38
N ARG A 58 15.55 -9.05 12.69
CA ARG A 58 15.64 -10.48 13.02
C ARG A 58 16.11 -10.74 14.46
N ASP A 59 16.92 -9.82 14.98
CA ASP A 59 17.54 -9.96 16.30
C ASP A 59 16.97 -8.96 17.34
N ASN A 60 16.08 -8.08 16.93
CA ASN A 60 15.47 -7.07 17.80
C ASN A 60 14.07 -7.50 18.24
N VAL A 61 14.01 -8.17 19.37
CA VAL A 61 12.76 -8.57 20.00
C VAL A 61 12.19 -7.38 20.77
N SER A 62 11.24 -6.65 20.18
CA SER A 62 10.57 -5.53 20.86
C SER A 62 9.21 -5.93 21.41
N PRO A 63 8.82 -5.44 22.60
CA PRO A 63 7.48 -5.65 23.14
C PRO A 63 6.42 -4.84 22.39
N ASP A 64 6.79 -3.77 21.69
CA ASP A 64 5.89 -2.88 20.96
C ASP A 64 6.31 -2.74 19.50
N LEU A 65 5.74 -3.63 18.68
CA LEU A 65 6.03 -3.70 17.26
C LEU A 65 5.54 -2.45 16.50
N MET A 66 4.46 -1.84 16.96
CA MET A 66 3.90 -0.64 16.33
C MET A 66 4.82 0.57 16.47
N ASN A 67 5.32 0.81 17.67
CA ASN A 67 6.28 1.89 17.92
C ASN A 67 7.61 1.62 17.22
N LEU A 68 8.03 0.39 17.18
CA LEU A 68 9.24 -0.01 16.49
C LEU A 68 9.14 0.30 14.98
N ILE A 69 8.01 -0.04 14.34
CA ILE A 69 7.77 0.30 12.92
C ILE A 69 7.69 1.81 12.73
N TRP A 70 7.05 2.51 13.65
CA TRP A 70 6.93 3.96 13.59
C TRP A 70 8.30 4.67 13.66
N GLU A 71 9.17 4.24 14.56
CA GLU A 71 10.45 4.90 14.79
C GLU A 71 11.54 4.48 13.80
N TYR A 72 11.55 3.22 13.39
CA TYR A 72 12.68 2.65 12.63
C TYR A 72 12.28 1.95 11.33
N GLY A 73 11.03 1.51 11.21
CA GLY A 73 10.63 0.56 10.19
C GLY A 73 10.28 1.15 8.85
N ALA A 74 9.91 2.39 8.81
CA ALA A 74 9.69 3.09 7.55
C ALA A 74 10.59 4.33 7.53
N GLN A 75 11.74 4.21 6.89
CA GLN A 75 12.70 5.30 6.71
C GLN A 75 12.15 6.33 5.70
N THR A 76 10.95 6.82 5.94
CA THR A 76 10.29 7.82 5.12
C THR A 76 9.73 8.92 6.02
N ALA A 77 9.80 10.16 5.54
CA ALA A 77 9.34 11.33 6.27
C ALA A 77 7.80 11.45 6.31
N ASP A 78 7.07 10.67 5.51
CA ASP A 78 5.63 10.83 5.33
C ASP A 78 4.90 9.56 5.79
N ILE A 79 4.79 9.42 7.11
CA ILE A 79 4.02 8.37 7.78
C ILE A 79 2.97 9.03 8.66
N THR A 80 1.77 8.46 8.69
CA THR A 80 0.68 8.87 9.59
C THR A 80 0.07 7.65 10.27
N LYS A 81 -0.49 7.85 11.46
CA LYS A 81 -1.29 6.86 12.17
C LYS A 81 -2.76 7.06 11.86
N GLU A 82 -3.47 5.97 11.65
CA GLU A 82 -4.90 5.96 11.37
C GLU A 82 -5.58 4.92 12.26
N ASP A 83 -6.56 5.33 13.04
CA ASP A 83 -7.31 4.50 13.98
C ASP A 83 -8.53 3.82 13.33
N ASN A 84 -8.98 4.35 12.22
CA ASN A 84 -10.10 3.79 11.46
C ASN A 84 -9.60 2.85 10.36
N PHE A 85 -10.05 1.60 10.44
CA PHE A 85 -9.69 0.57 9.47
C PHE A 85 -10.10 0.91 8.03
N ASP A 86 -11.31 1.46 7.85
CA ASP A 86 -11.82 1.80 6.52
C ASP A 86 -11.02 2.95 5.90
N ASN A 87 -10.64 3.95 6.70
CA ASN A 87 -9.76 5.03 6.27
C ASN A 87 -8.38 4.51 5.85
N ALA A 88 -7.82 3.56 6.60
CA ALA A 88 -6.55 2.94 6.26
C ALA A 88 -6.63 2.17 4.93
N VAL A 89 -7.71 1.43 4.72
CA VAL A 89 -7.99 0.76 3.44
C VAL A 89 -8.17 1.79 2.31
N TRP A 90 -8.90 2.88 2.57
CA TRP A 90 -9.06 3.98 1.63
C TRP A 90 -7.73 4.63 1.23
N ALA A 91 -6.81 4.83 2.18
CA ALA A 91 -5.47 5.35 1.89
C ALA A 91 -4.73 4.42 0.92
N ALA A 92 -4.78 3.10 1.16
CA ALA A 92 -4.20 2.12 0.24
C ALA A 92 -4.82 2.19 -1.16
N MET A 93 -6.14 2.35 -1.25
CA MET A 93 -6.84 2.52 -2.55
C MET A 93 -6.44 3.80 -3.29
N LYS A 94 -5.90 4.80 -2.59
CA LYS A 94 -5.40 6.04 -3.17
C LYS A 94 -3.91 5.98 -3.56
N GLY A 95 -3.24 4.83 -3.33
CA GLY A 95 -1.85 4.58 -3.70
C GLY A 95 -0.85 4.72 -2.54
N ASP A 96 -1.30 4.88 -1.31
CA ASP A 96 -0.47 4.73 -0.13
C ASP A 96 -0.30 3.26 0.24
N THR A 97 0.58 2.96 1.16
CA THR A 97 0.73 1.63 1.74
C THR A 97 0.20 1.64 3.17
N ALA A 98 -0.78 0.78 3.46
CA ALA A 98 -1.28 0.60 4.81
C ALA A 98 -0.59 -0.60 5.48
N VAL A 99 -0.09 -0.38 6.69
CA VAL A 99 0.60 -1.39 7.51
C VAL A 99 -0.20 -1.59 8.79
N PHE A 100 -0.68 -2.81 8.98
CA PHE A 100 -1.44 -3.22 10.15
C PHE A 100 -0.61 -4.16 11.00
N VAL A 101 -0.59 -3.94 12.29
CA VAL A 101 0.15 -4.75 13.26
C VAL A 101 -0.84 -5.53 14.14
N SER A 102 -0.60 -6.82 14.31
CA SER A 102 -1.42 -7.64 15.19
C SER A 102 -1.37 -7.12 16.62
N GLY A 103 -2.54 -6.91 17.23
CA GLY A 103 -2.67 -6.37 18.59
C GLY A 103 -2.67 -4.84 18.67
N ALA A 104 -2.30 -4.13 17.61
CA ALA A 104 -2.43 -2.68 17.57
C ALA A 104 -3.86 -2.25 17.24
N THR A 105 -4.25 -1.07 17.74
CA THR A 105 -5.54 -0.42 17.47
C THR A 105 -5.49 0.54 16.30
N GLU A 106 -4.30 0.94 15.89
CA GLU A 106 -4.01 1.87 14.81
C GLU A 106 -3.31 1.16 13.65
N ALA A 107 -3.44 1.69 12.45
CA ALA A 107 -2.65 1.32 11.28
C ALA A 107 -1.63 2.43 10.97
N LEU A 108 -0.54 2.09 10.30
CA LEU A 108 0.40 3.06 9.75
C LEU A 108 0.11 3.24 8.26
N ILE A 109 0.01 4.49 7.84
CA ILE A 109 -0.13 4.85 6.44
C ILE A 109 1.17 5.49 5.98
N VAL A 110 1.80 4.83 5.02
CA VAL A 110 3.06 5.27 4.42
C VAL A 110 2.79 5.82 3.03
N SER A 111 3.21 7.05 2.77
CA SER A 111 3.04 7.66 1.45
C SER A 111 3.99 7.00 0.44
N THR A 112 3.42 6.22 -0.46
CA THR A 112 4.16 5.46 -1.47
C THR A 112 3.68 5.72 -2.89
N LYS A 113 2.85 6.74 -3.06
CA LYS A 113 2.22 7.09 -4.35
C LYS A 113 3.24 7.28 -5.46
N LYS A 114 3.08 6.52 -6.53
CA LYS A 114 3.83 6.72 -7.77
C LYS A 114 2.86 6.61 -8.93
N PHE A 115 2.45 7.75 -9.42
CA PHE A 115 1.66 7.76 -10.64
C PHE A 115 2.60 7.68 -11.86
N PRO A 116 2.38 6.75 -12.79
CA PRO A 116 3.08 6.75 -14.05
C PRO A 116 2.72 8.06 -14.80
N LEU A 117 3.66 9.01 -14.80
CA LEU A 117 3.51 10.30 -15.48
C LEU A 117 3.91 10.23 -16.96
N ARG A 118 4.50 9.10 -17.41
CA ARG A 118 4.98 8.92 -18.78
C ARG A 118 4.38 7.65 -19.37
N GLY A 119 3.81 7.76 -20.56
CA GLY A 119 3.27 6.64 -21.33
C GLY A 119 1.74 6.59 -21.40
N ILE A 120 1.04 7.62 -20.95
CA ILE A 120 -0.38 7.81 -21.26
C ILE A 120 -0.40 8.62 -22.54
N ASP A 121 -0.44 7.94 -23.68
CA ASP A 121 -0.58 8.59 -24.98
C ASP A 121 -2.00 9.08 -25.18
N GLU A 122 -2.13 10.25 -25.81
CA GLU A 122 -3.43 10.71 -26.28
C GLU A 122 -3.94 9.74 -27.33
N SER A 123 -5.22 9.37 -27.26
CA SER A 123 -5.85 8.61 -28.34
C SER A 123 -5.75 9.41 -29.63
N SER A 124 -5.04 8.86 -30.60
CA SER A 124 -4.91 9.48 -31.92
C SER A 124 -6.20 9.41 -32.75
N VAL A 125 -7.18 8.61 -32.31
CA VAL A 125 -8.42 8.33 -33.04
C VAL A 125 -9.61 9.10 -32.51
N GLU A 126 -9.64 9.42 -31.22
CA GLU A 126 -10.71 10.18 -30.56
C GLU A 126 -10.15 11.24 -29.61
N SER A 127 -9.67 12.34 -30.17
CA SER A 127 -9.34 13.51 -29.37
C SER A 127 -10.62 14.28 -29.03
N GLY A 128 -11.18 14.04 -27.85
CA GLY A 128 -12.29 14.83 -27.33
C GLY A 128 -11.87 16.29 -27.16
N MET A 129 -12.62 17.24 -27.74
CA MET A 129 -12.37 18.67 -27.60
C MET A 129 -12.50 19.18 -26.15
N ARG A 130 -13.12 18.42 -25.25
CA ARG A 130 -13.25 18.70 -23.82
C ARG A 130 -13.25 17.37 -23.06
N GLY A 131 -12.31 17.17 -22.15
CA GLY A 131 -12.25 15.99 -21.27
C GLY A 131 -10.82 15.52 -21.00
N ALA A 132 -10.72 14.39 -20.34
CA ALA A 132 -9.45 13.77 -20.08
C ALA A 132 -8.85 13.19 -21.37
N ARG A 133 -7.56 13.44 -21.56
CA ARG A 133 -6.81 13.03 -22.76
C ARG A 133 -6.05 11.72 -22.59
N ASP A 134 -6.25 11.07 -21.45
CA ASP A 134 -5.63 9.79 -21.16
C ASP A 134 -6.45 8.66 -21.77
N SER A 135 -5.82 7.78 -22.51
CA SER A 135 -6.38 6.56 -23.10
C SER A 135 -5.73 5.33 -22.49
N PHE A 136 -6.42 4.18 -22.55
CA PHE A 136 -5.83 2.90 -22.17
C PHE A 136 -4.74 2.55 -23.16
N ASN A 137 -3.63 2.05 -22.62
CA ASN A 137 -2.53 1.50 -23.38
C ASN A 137 -2.49 -0.02 -23.24
N GLU A 138 -1.53 -0.68 -23.89
CA GLU A 138 -1.33 -2.13 -23.83
C GLU A 138 -0.94 -2.62 -22.42
N GLY A 139 -0.53 -1.73 -21.52
CA GLY A 139 -0.18 -2.04 -20.15
C GLY A 139 -1.43 -2.22 -19.30
N PHE A 140 -1.87 -3.45 -19.06
CA PHE A 140 -3.03 -3.76 -18.21
C PHE A 140 -2.97 -3.06 -16.84
N ARG A 141 -1.81 -3.05 -16.18
CA ARG A 141 -1.64 -2.43 -14.86
C ARG A 141 -1.76 -0.90 -14.90
N THR A 142 -1.27 -0.28 -15.95
CA THR A 142 -1.44 1.17 -16.18
C THR A 142 -2.91 1.50 -16.39
N SER A 143 -3.62 0.68 -17.14
CA SER A 143 -5.04 0.86 -17.42
C SER A 143 -5.90 0.70 -16.17
N THR A 144 -5.62 -0.32 -15.33
CA THR A 144 -6.31 -0.48 -14.02
C THR A 144 -6.02 0.66 -13.07
N ALA A 145 -4.78 1.15 -13.01
CA ALA A 145 -4.40 2.30 -12.20
C ALA A 145 -5.16 3.58 -12.64
N LEU A 146 -5.34 3.79 -13.95
CA LEU A 146 -6.14 4.90 -14.48
C LEU A 146 -7.61 4.80 -14.06
N ILE A 147 -8.20 3.61 -14.16
CA ILE A 147 -9.58 3.37 -13.71
C ILE A 147 -9.72 3.68 -12.23
N ARG A 148 -8.87 3.12 -11.37
CA ARG A 148 -8.91 3.38 -9.93
C ARG A 148 -8.72 4.85 -9.59
N ARG A 149 -7.83 5.53 -10.31
CA ARG A 149 -7.62 6.98 -10.14
C ARG A 149 -8.86 7.79 -10.52
N ARG A 150 -9.65 7.35 -11.50
CA ARG A 150 -10.87 8.02 -11.99
C ARG A 150 -12.09 7.75 -11.14
N ILE A 151 -12.23 6.51 -10.67
CA ILE A 151 -13.33 6.07 -9.80
C ILE A 151 -13.00 6.41 -8.34
N ARG A 152 -12.22 7.43 -8.07
CA ARG A 152 -12.09 7.94 -6.71
C ARG A 152 -13.48 8.34 -6.25
N ASP A 153 -14.01 7.52 -5.36
CA ASP A 153 -15.25 7.84 -4.70
C ASP A 153 -15.06 9.13 -3.89
N THR A 154 -15.99 10.01 -4.03
CA THR A 154 -15.99 11.33 -3.38
C THR A 154 -16.69 11.23 -2.01
#